data_3134002611c5fc60bf9308c620b3aae2
#
_entry.id   3134002611c5fc60bf9308c620b3aae2
#
_cell.length_a   1.000
_cell.length_b   1.000
_cell.length_c   1.000
_cell.angle_alpha   90.00
_cell.angle_beta   90.00
_cell.angle_gamma   90.00
#
_symmetry.space_group_name_H-M   'P 1'
#
loop_
_entity.id
_entity.type
_entity.pdbx_description
1 polymer ?
#
loop_
_entity_poly.entity_id
_entity_poly.type
_entity_poly.pdbx_seq_one_letter_code
_entity_poly.pdbx_strand_id
1 'polypeptide(L)'
;GIDLHGIGRAFISGLSKGRFSEGASTITQQLIKNNVLTSWTSETSFVEKLQRKIQEQYLALELEKQVNDKDWILENYMNSVNLGANTLGVQAASKKYFNKDVSELTLSEASVIAGITQNPSGYNPITHPDKNAKRREKVLNNMKDQGYISKAQYDEAMADDVSVSYTHLRAHE
;
A
#
# COMPACT_ATOMS: atom_id res chain seq x y z
N GLY A 1 -5.72 7.06 12.72
CA GLY A 1 -7.13 7.12 13.04
C GLY A 1 -7.92 5.89 12.64
N ILE A 2 -9.18 5.95 12.90
CA ILE A 2 -10.15 4.93 12.50
C ILE A 2 -11.06 5.54 11.42
N ASP A 3 -11.27 4.81 10.32
CA ASP A 3 -12.28 5.15 9.32
C ASP A 3 -13.62 4.49 9.68
N LEU A 4 -14.46 5.19 10.43
CA LEU A 4 -15.79 4.71 10.84
C LEU A 4 -16.72 4.45 9.65
N HIS A 5 -16.62 5.24 8.58
CA HIS A 5 -17.42 5.03 7.37
C HIS A 5 -16.97 3.78 6.60
N GLY A 6 -15.66 3.59 6.49
CA GLY A 6 -15.09 2.38 5.88
C GLY A 6 -15.43 1.12 6.67
N ILE A 7 -15.38 1.19 8.00
CA ILE A 7 -15.76 0.08 8.88
C ILE A 7 -17.24 -0.26 8.72
N GLY A 8 -18.12 0.74 8.69
CA GLY A 8 -19.56 0.54 8.48
C GLY A 8 -19.85 -0.16 7.14
N ARG A 9 -19.23 0.29 6.05
CA ARG A 9 -19.36 -0.34 4.72
C ARG A 9 -18.83 -1.76 4.71
N ALA A 10 -17.63 -1.99 5.26
CA ALA A 10 -17.01 -3.32 5.31
C ALA A 10 -17.82 -4.30 6.17
N PHE A 11 -18.44 -3.82 7.26
CA PHE A 11 -19.29 -4.63 8.12
C PHE A 11 -20.57 -5.05 7.40
N ILE A 12 -21.27 -4.10 6.75
CA ILE A 12 -22.50 -4.39 5.98
C ILE A 12 -22.21 -5.33 4.81
N SER A 13 -21.13 -5.07 4.07
CA SER A 13 -20.67 -5.92 2.96
C SER A 13 -20.21 -7.30 3.44
N GLY A 14 -19.56 -7.38 4.61
CA GLY A 14 -19.10 -8.62 5.23
C GLY A 14 -20.25 -9.51 5.69
N LEU A 15 -21.29 -8.94 6.28
CA LEU A 15 -22.50 -9.65 6.68
C LEU A 15 -23.25 -10.24 5.47
N SER A 16 -23.32 -9.50 4.36
CA SER A 16 -24.05 -9.97 3.17
C SER A 16 -23.29 -11.03 2.35
N LYS A 17 -21.93 -11.02 2.39
CA LYS A 17 -21.09 -11.89 1.55
C LYS A 17 -20.31 -12.95 2.34
N GLY A 18 -20.46 -13.00 3.67
CA GLY A 18 -19.75 -13.91 4.56
C GLY A 18 -18.22 -13.73 4.58
N ARG A 19 -17.72 -12.58 4.09
CA ARG A 19 -16.28 -12.23 4.12
C ARG A 19 -16.09 -10.73 4.08
N PHE A 20 -15.10 -10.24 4.81
CA PHE A 20 -14.67 -8.84 4.72
C PHE A 20 -13.86 -8.64 3.43
N SER A 21 -14.51 -8.16 2.37
CA SER A 21 -13.90 -8.01 1.04
C SER A 21 -13.41 -6.60 0.73
N GLU A 22 -13.76 -5.61 1.55
CA GLU A 22 -13.38 -4.21 1.34
C GLU A 22 -12.26 -3.77 2.27
N GLY A 23 -11.24 -3.10 1.70
CA GLY A 23 -10.13 -2.53 2.44
C GLY A 23 -10.54 -1.25 3.16
N ALA A 24 -10.91 -1.36 4.44
CA ALA A 24 -11.23 -0.23 5.31
C ALA A 24 -10.14 0.05 6.36
N SER A 25 -8.99 -0.61 6.26
CA SER A 25 -7.88 -0.43 7.20
C SER A 25 -7.09 0.83 6.87
N THR A 26 -6.88 1.68 7.86
CA THR A 26 -6.03 2.88 7.75
C THR A 26 -4.54 2.50 7.68
N ILE A 27 -3.68 3.46 7.31
CA ILE A 27 -2.22 3.29 7.32
C ILE A 27 -1.73 2.88 8.71
N THR A 28 -2.25 3.50 9.77
CA THR A 28 -1.88 3.18 11.17
C THR A 28 -2.24 1.73 11.52
N GLN A 29 -3.42 1.26 11.13
CA GLN A 29 -3.83 -0.14 11.33
C GLN A 29 -2.95 -1.11 10.55
N GLN A 30 -2.57 -0.76 9.32
CA GLN A 30 -1.66 -1.58 8.52
C GLN A 30 -0.25 -1.62 9.12
N LEU A 31 0.24 -0.49 9.65
CA LEU A 31 1.52 -0.42 10.35
C LEU A 31 1.54 -1.36 11.55
N ILE A 32 0.50 -1.33 12.40
CA ILE A 32 0.35 -2.24 13.55
C ILE A 32 0.31 -3.69 13.08
N LYS A 33 -0.53 -4.01 12.10
CA LYS A 33 -0.65 -5.37 11.57
C LYS A 33 0.70 -5.92 11.08
N ASN A 34 1.44 -5.11 10.33
CA ASN A 34 2.67 -5.56 9.68
C ASN A 34 3.85 -5.71 10.65
N ASN A 35 3.87 -4.95 11.76
CA ASN A 35 5.03 -4.89 12.65
C ASN A 35 4.78 -5.46 14.04
N VAL A 36 3.53 -5.48 14.52
CA VAL A 36 3.20 -5.91 15.89
C VAL A 36 2.45 -7.24 15.89
N LEU A 37 1.51 -7.42 14.97
CA LEU A 37 0.64 -8.59 14.94
C LEU A 37 1.09 -9.65 13.92
N THR A 38 2.39 -9.84 13.78
CA THR A 38 2.98 -10.73 12.76
C THR A 38 2.66 -12.21 12.96
N SER A 39 2.38 -12.65 14.20
CA SER A 39 2.06 -14.03 14.54
C SER A 39 0.64 -14.50 14.15
N TRP A 40 -0.23 -13.59 13.72
CA TRP A 40 -1.63 -13.85 13.42
C TRP A 40 -1.91 -14.17 11.94
N THR A 41 -0.92 -14.69 11.22
CA THR A 41 -1.05 -15.00 9.78
C THR A 41 -1.78 -16.32 9.48
N SER A 42 -2.07 -17.15 10.51
CA SER A 42 -2.69 -18.47 10.37
C SER A 42 -4.17 -18.52 10.77
N GLU A 43 -4.85 -17.37 10.79
CA GLU A 43 -6.25 -17.29 11.18
C GLU A 43 -7.16 -18.00 10.18
N THR A 44 -7.86 -19.03 10.66
CA THR A 44 -8.82 -19.79 9.85
C THR A 44 -10.26 -19.43 10.19
N SER A 45 -10.53 -18.99 11.43
CA SER A 45 -11.88 -18.71 11.90
C SER A 45 -12.29 -17.24 11.74
N PHE A 46 -13.59 -17.01 11.57
CA PHE A 46 -14.16 -15.66 11.52
C PHE A 46 -13.96 -14.91 12.84
N VAL A 47 -14.05 -15.62 13.97
CA VAL A 47 -13.91 -15.03 15.32
C VAL A 47 -12.48 -14.50 15.53
N GLU A 48 -11.46 -15.27 15.14
CA GLU A 48 -10.06 -14.84 15.22
C GLU A 48 -9.79 -13.59 14.37
N LYS A 49 -10.34 -13.56 13.14
CA LYS A 49 -10.24 -12.39 12.26
C LYS A 49 -10.90 -11.15 12.88
N LEU A 50 -12.04 -11.32 13.54
CA LEU A 50 -12.75 -10.23 14.23
C LEU A 50 -11.95 -9.74 15.43
N GLN A 51 -11.44 -10.65 16.26
CA GLN A 51 -10.60 -10.32 17.42
C GLN A 51 -9.36 -9.53 16.99
N ARG A 52 -8.64 -10.00 15.97
CA ARG A 52 -7.50 -9.27 15.42
C ARG A 52 -7.90 -7.86 14.94
N LYS A 53 -9.03 -7.73 14.24
CA LYS A 53 -9.49 -6.43 13.78
C LYS A 53 -9.80 -5.45 14.92
N ILE A 54 -10.34 -5.93 16.02
CA ILE A 54 -10.57 -5.11 17.21
C ILE A 54 -9.22 -4.68 17.83
N GLN A 55 -8.27 -5.59 17.91
CA GLN A 55 -6.93 -5.30 18.43
C GLN A 55 -6.18 -4.30 17.53
N GLU A 56 -6.21 -4.48 16.20
CA GLU A 56 -5.63 -3.52 15.24
C GLU A 56 -6.18 -2.09 15.46
N GLN A 57 -7.50 -1.97 15.66
CA GLN A 57 -8.15 -0.68 15.88
C GLN A 57 -7.75 -0.05 17.21
N TYR A 58 -7.76 -0.84 18.29
CA TYR A 58 -7.37 -0.36 19.61
C TYR A 58 -5.92 0.12 19.63
N LEU A 59 -4.99 -0.71 19.13
CA LEU A 59 -3.57 -0.38 19.08
C LEU A 59 -3.28 0.81 18.16
N ALA A 60 -4.03 0.96 17.06
CA ALA A 60 -3.89 2.11 16.17
C ALA A 60 -4.29 3.43 16.87
N LEU A 61 -5.37 3.41 17.67
CA LEU A 61 -5.76 4.57 18.48
C LEU A 61 -4.72 4.91 19.54
N GLU A 62 -4.22 3.91 20.26
CA GLU A 62 -3.20 4.12 21.28
C GLU A 62 -1.89 4.64 20.66
N LEU A 63 -1.46 4.09 19.54
CA LEU A 63 -0.28 4.58 18.82
C LEU A 63 -0.44 6.05 18.43
N GLU A 64 -1.58 6.42 17.84
CA GLU A 64 -1.82 7.81 17.44
C GLU A 64 -1.91 8.80 18.61
N LYS A 65 -2.40 8.36 19.76
CA LYS A 65 -2.38 9.17 20.98
C LYS A 65 -0.97 9.37 21.53
N GLN A 66 -0.16 8.30 21.52
CA GLN A 66 1.19 8.33 22.12
C GLN A 66 2.18 9.07 21.22
N VAL A 67 2.15 8.80 19.93
CA VAL A 67 3.09 9.41 18.97
C VAL A 67 2.64 10.83 18.62
N ASN A 68 1.33 11.04 18.39
CA ASN A 68 0.72 12.31 17.97
C ASN A 68 1.44 12.99 16.77
N ASP A 69 2.06 12.18 15.91
CA ASP A 69 2.84 12.59 14.76
C ASP A 69 2.47 11.72 13.55
N LYS A 70 1.77 12.32 12.59
CA LYS A 70 1.32 11.64 11.37
C LYS A 70 2.47 11.35 10.41
N ASP A 71 3.46 12.20 10.37
CA ASP A 71 4.63 12.07 9.49
C ASP A 71 5.48 10.90 9.97
N TRP A 72 5.67 10.75 11.28
CA TRP A 72 6.32 9.59 11.88
C TRP A 72 5.59 8.27 11.53
N ILE A 73 4.25 8.26 11.62
CA ILE A 73 3.43 7.09 11.28
C ILE A 73 3.60 6.74 9.80
N LEU A 74 3.55 7.75 8.91
CA LEU A 74 3.68 7.57 7.47
C LEU A 74 5.09 7.08 7.10
N GLU A 75 6.13 7.66 7.68
CA GLU A 75 7.53 7.25 7.48
C GLU A 75 7.74 5.78 7.86
N ASN A 76 7.29 5.37 9.05
CA ASN A 76 7.42 3.98 9.50
C ASN A 76 6.60 3.02 8.63
N TYR A 77 5.44 3.44 8.14
CA TYR A 77 4.66 2.66 7.17
C TYR A 77 5.41 2.50 5.86
N MET A 78 5.93 3.59 5.29
CA MET A 78 6.69 3.55 4.04
C MET A 78 7.96 2.71 4.15
N ASN A 79 8.59 2.66 5.32
CA ASN A 79 9.79 1.85 5.56
C ASN A 79 9.50 0.35 5.79
N SER A 80 8.25 -0.04 6.08
CA SER A 80 7.90 -1.40 6.46
C SER A 80 6.86 -2.07 5.57
N VAL A 81 6.19 -1.33 4.68
CA VAL A 81 5.13 -1.89 3.83
C VAL A 81 5.69 -2.92 2.84
N ASN A 82 4.96 -4.05 2.70
CA ASN A 82 5.29 -5.05 1.68
C ASN A 82 4.90 -4.54 0.29
N LEU A 83 5.89 -4.48 -0.60
CA LEU A 83 5.76 -3.98 -1.97
C LEU A 83 6.04 -5.05 -3.03
N GLY A 84 5.87 -6.33 -2.67
CA GLY A 84 6.06 -7.45 -3.58
C GLY A 84 7.54 -7.79 -3.84
N ALA A 85 7.80 -8.86 -4.58
CA ALA A 85 9.15 -9.30 -4.96
C ALA A 85 10.15 -9.35 -3.77
N ASN A 86 9.67 -9.73 -2.58
CA ASN A 86 10.41 -9.75 -1.32
C ASN A 86 10.98 -8.38 -0.90
N THR A 87 10.33 -7.28 -1.28
CA THR A 87 10.72 -5.94 -0.86
C THR A 87 9.86 -5.45 0.30
N LEU A 88 10.50 -4.96 1.35
CA LEU A 88 9.87 -4.23 2.45
C LEU A 88 10.34 -2.78 2.42
N GLY A 89 9.38 -1.87 2.36
CA GLY A 89 9.61 -0.43 2.31
C GLY A 89 9.93 0.13 0.93
N VAL A 90 9.69 1.43 0.80
CA VAL A 90 9.76 2.15 -0.48
C VAL A 90 11.19 2.24 -1.04
N GLN A 91 12.21 2.36 -0.18
CA GLN A 91 13.60 2.40 -0.62
C GLN A 91 14.01 1.09 -1.29
N ALA A 92 13.67 -0.05 -0.68
CA ALA A 92 13.95 -1.36 -1.25
C ALA A 92 13.19 -1.59 -2.57
N ALA A 93 11.93 -1.14 -2.64
CA ALA A 93 11.13 -1.21 -3.85
C ALA A 93 11.70 -0.32 -4.97
N SER A 94 12.14 0.92 -4.65
CA SER A 94 12.78 1.83 -5.59
C SER A 94 14.05 1.20 -6.21
N LYS A 95 14.90 0.64 -5.38
CA LYS A 95 16.09 -0.09 -5.85
C LYS A 95 15.74 -1.31 -6.68
N LYS A 96 14.73 -2.09 -6.25
CA LYS A 96 14.32 -3.32 -6.93
C LYS A 96 13.71 -3.07 -8.30
N TYR A 97 12.80 -2.10 -8.39
CA TYR A 97 12.03 -1.88 -9.61
C TYR A 97 12.69 -0.90 -10.57
N PHE A 98 13.44 0.09 -10.06
CA PHE A 98 13.98 1.18 -10.87
C PHE A 98 15.49 1.35 -10.76
N ASN A 99 16.17 0.61 -9.86
CA ASN A 99 17.58 0.75 -9.56
C ASN A 99 17.99 2.19 -9.15
N LYS A 100 17.06 2.92 -8.53
CA LYS A 100 17.22 4.31 -8.09
C LYS A 100 17.13 4.43 -6.58
N ASP A 101 17.66 5.51 -6.04
CA ASP A 101 17.31 5.97 -4.71
C ASP A 101 15.86 6.47 -4.70
N VAL A 102 15.15 6.34 -3.56
CA VAL A 102 13.76 6.78 -3.47
C VAL A 102 13.59 8.28 -3.75
N SER A 103 14.60 9.08 -3.43
CA SER A 103 14.63 10.52 -3.70
C SER A 103 14.78 10.88 -5.19
N GLU A 104 15.17 9.92 -6.03
CA GLU A 104 15.36 10.09 -7.47
C GLU A 104 14.15 9.63 -8.31
N LEU A 105 13.11 9.11 -7.64
CA LEU A 105 11.90 8.63 -8.32
C LEU A 105 11.14 9.79 -8.97
N THR A 106 10.73 9.58 -10.22
CA THR A 106 9.74 10.46 -10.87
C THR A 106 8.36 10.25 -10.25
N LEU A 107 7.43 11.17 -10.49
CA LEU A 107 6.03 11.03 -10.08
C LEU A 107 5.41 9.74 -10.64
N SER A 108 5.75 9.40 -11.86
CA SER A 108 5.28 8.19 -12.55
C SER A 108 5.78 6.93 -11.82
N GLU A 109 7.08 6.83 -11.54
CA GLU A 109 7.70 5.70 -10.83
C GLU A 109 7.18 5.56 -9.39
N ALA A 110 7.05 6.68 -8.67
CA ALA A 110 6.46 6.69 -7.34
C ALA A 110 5.01 6.18 -7.33
N SER A 111 4.23 6.52 -8.37
CA SER A 111 2.85 6.06 -8.53
C SER A 111 2.76 4.56 -8.83
N VAL A 112 3.75 3.97 -9.53
CA VAL A 112 3.87 2.51 -9.69
C VAL A 112 4.02 1.84 -8.33
N ILE A 113 4.96 2.31 -7.49
CA ILE A 113 5.20 1.76 -6.16
C ILE A 113 3.96 1.92 -5.27
N ALA A 114 3.33 3.10 -5.27
CA ALA A 114 2.10 3.34 -4.51
C ALA A 114 0.98 2.38 -4.94
N GLY A 115 0.89 2.06 -6.22
CA GLY A 115 -0.08 1.12 -6.76
C GLY A 115 0.03 -0.30 -6.21
N ILE A 116 1.23 -0.73 -5.81
CA ILE A 116 1.50 -2.09 -5.30
C ILE A 116 0.86 -2.31 -3.93
N THR A 117 0.76 -1.28 -3.10
CA THR A 117 0.37 -1.37 -1.68
C THR A 117 -0.95 -2.10 -1.44
N GLN A 118 -1.91 -2.00 -2.35
CA GLN A 118 -3.23 -2.62 -2.21
C GLN A 118 -3.19 -4.15 -2.36
N ASN A 119 -2.35 -4.65 -3.27
CA ASN A 119 -2.22 -6.08 -3.55
C ASN A 119 -0.81 -6.36 -4.09
N PRO A 120 0.19 -6.60 -3.22
CA PRO A 120 1.59 -6.73 -3.60
C PRO A 120 1.89 -7.79 -4.66
N SER A 121 1.15 -8.90 -4.65
CA SER A 121 1.31 -9.95 -5.66
C SER A 121 0.56 -9.60 -6.97
N GLY A 122 -0.67 -9.08 -6.86
CA GLY A 122 -1.55 -8.83 -8.01
C GLY A 122 -1.19 -7.56 -8.80
N TYR A 123 -0.50 -6.60 -8.18
CA TYR A 123 -0.05 -5.36 -8.82
C TYR A 123 1.47 -5.25 -8.90
N ASN A 124 2.17 -6.39 -8.82
CA ASN A 124 3.61 -6.42 -9.03
C ASN A 124 3.93 -5.98 -10.47
N PRO A 125 4.74 -4.92 -10.68
CA PRO A 125 4.99 -4.38 -12.02
C PRO A 125 5.83 -5.29 -12.91
N ILE A 126 6.55 -6.26 -12.33
CA ILE A 126 7.33 -7.25 -13.08
C ILE A 126 6.42 -8.35 -13.63
N THR A 127 5.53 -8.90 -12.79
CA THR A 127 4.71 -10.08 -13.16
C THR A 127 3.34 -9.71 -13.71
N HIS A 128 2.84 -8.51 -13.40
CA HIS A 128 1.53 -8.00 -13.81
C HIS A 128 1.60 -6.52 -14.25
N PRO A 129 2.41 -6.18 -15.27
CA PRO A 129 2.64 -4.79 -15.67
C PRO A 129 1.34 -4.07 -16.05
N ASP A 130 0.44 -4.72 -16.81
CA ASP A 130 -0.83 -4.12 -17.24
C ASP A 130 -1.75 -3.79 -16.06
N LYS A 131 -1.79 -4.64 -15.04
CA LYS A 131 -2.60 -4.40 -13.85
C LYS A 131 -2.01 -3.27 -13.01
N ASN A 132 -0.68 -3.22 -12.92
CA ASN A 132 0.00 -2.13 -12.24
C ASN A 132 -0.21 -0.81 -12.98
N ALA A 133 -0.10 -0.77 -14.32
CA ALA A 133 -0.33 0.42 -15.12
C ALA A 133 -1.74 1.01 -14.89
N LYS A 134 -2.78 0.18 -14.89
CA LYS A 134 -4.15 0.61 -14.55
C LYS A 134 -4.27 1.13 -13.12
N ARG A 135 -3.52 0.55 -12.20
CA ARG A 135 -3.49 0.98 -10.82
C ARG A 135 -2.75 2.31 -10.64
N ARG A 136 -1.62 2.48 -11.35
CA ARG A 136 -0.87 3.75 -11.46
C ARG A 136 -1.77 4.89 -11.94
N GLU A 137 -2.49 4.68 -13.03
CA GLU A 137 -3.46 5.67 -13.55
C GLU A 137 -4.47 6.08 -12.48
N LYS A 138 -5.03 5.12 -11.73
CA LYS A 138 -5.96 5.42 -10.64
C LYS A 138 -5.31 6.22 -9.51
N VAL A 139 -4.07 5.94 -9.15
CA VAL A 139 -3.31 6.71 -8.16
C VAL A 139 -3.14 8.14 -8.63
N LEU A 140 -2.66 8.35 -9.86
CA LEU A 140 -2.45 9.69 -10.45
C LEU A 140 -3.76 10.46 -10.57
N ASN A 141 -4.86 9.83 -10.99
CA ASN A 141 -6.18 10.46 -11.03
C ASN A 141 -6.62 10.94 -9.64
N ASN A 142 -6.48 10.08 -8.62
CA ASN A 142 -6.85 10.46 -7.25
C ASN A 142 -6.00 11.64 -6.75
N MET A 143 -4.69 11.65 -7.04
CA MET A 143 -3.81 12.76 -6.66
C MET A 143 -4.23 14.07 -7.33
N LYS A 144 -4.55 14.02 -8.63
CA LYS A 144 -5.04 15.19 -9.39
C LYS A 144 -6.40 15.68 -8.84
N ASP A 145 -7.34 14.77 -8.63
CA ASP A 145 -8.70 15.12 -8.18
C ASP A 145 -8.70 15.69 -6.76
N GLN A 146 -7.72 15.32 -5.93
CA GLN A 146 -7.51 15.86 -4.59
C GLN A 146 -6.59 17.09 -4.55
N GLY A 147 -6.08 17.55 -5.70
CA GLY A 147 -5.24 18.74 -5.80
C GLY A 147 -3.78 18.57 -5.38
N TYR A 148 -3.31 17.34 -5.19
CA TYR A 148 -1.88 17.07 -4.88
C TYR A 148 -0.96 17.27 -6.08
N ILE A 149 -1.48 17.08 -7.30
CA ILE A 149 -0.77 17.33 -8.55
C ILE A 149 -1.66 18.14 -9.50
N SER A 150 -1.02 18.95 -10.33
CA SER A 150 -1.69 19.68 -11.41
C SER A 150 -2.05 18.74 -12.58
N LYS A 151 -2.94 19.21 -13.46
CA LYS A 151 -3.25 18.50 -14.71
C LYS A 151 -2.00 18.30 -15.58
N ALA A 152 -1.11 19.28 -15.65
CA ALA A 152 0.13 19.17 -16.42
C ALA A 152 1.04 18.07 -15.88
N GLN A 153 1.23 17.99 -14.56
CA GLN A 153 2.00 16.91 -13.91
C GLN A 153 1.35 15.53 -14.12
N TYR A 154 0.03 15.47 -14.09
CA TYR A 154 -0.71 14.24 -14.42
C TYR A 154 -0.45 13.80 -15.86
N ASP A 155 -0.61 14.73 -16.83
CA ASP A 155 -0.43 14.42 -18.24
C ASP A 155 1.02 13.99 -18.54
N GLU A 156 2.02 14.64 -17.93
CA GLU A 156 3.43 14.26 -18.02
C GLU A 156 3.67 12.87 -17.46
N ALA A 157 3.17 12.60 -16.24
CA ALA A 157 3.34 11.29 -15.59
C ALA A 157 2.63 10.17 -16.37
N MET A 158 1.50 10.44 -17.02
CA MET A 158 0.80 9.45 -17.85
C MET A 158 1.51 9.17 -19.18
N ALA A 159 2.18 10.18 -19.75
CA ALA A 159 2.97 10.04 -20.98
C ALA A 159 4.32 9.33 -20.76
N ASP A 160 4.78 9.27 -19.51
CA ASP A 160 6.04 8.61 -19.15
C ASP A 160 5.93 7.09 -19.34
N ASP A 161 6.78 6.54 -20.21
CA ASP A 161 6.91 5.09 -20.42
C ASP A 161 7.79 4.50 -19.31
N VAL A 162 7.14 4.12 -18.20
CA VAL A 162 7.83 3.57 -17.03
C VAL A 162 8.36 2.18 -17.32
N SER A 163 9.61 2.10 -17.69
CA SER A 163 10.32 0.83 -17.82
C SER A 163 10.80 0.33 -16.46
N VAL A 164 10.27 -0.78 -15.99
CA VAL A 164 10.78 -1.49 -14.81
C VAL A 164 12.12 -2.14 -15.18
N SER A 165 13.17 -1.84 -14.42
CA SER A 165 14.51 -2.38 -14.68
C SER A 165 14.56 -3.89 -14.44
N TYR A 166 14.65 -4.67 -15.51
CA TYR A 166 14.83 -6.14 -15.46
C TYR A 166 16.30 -6.56 -15.30
N THR A 167 17.22 -5.61 -15.16
CA THR A 167 18.68 -5.87 -15.27
C THR A 167 19.25 -6.76 -14.19
N HIS A 168 18.57 -6.95 -13.06
CA HIS A 168 19.05 -7.82 -11.99
C HIS A 168 18.51 -9.25 -12.04
N LEU A 169 17.57 -9.58 -12.93
CA LEU A 169 17.02 -10.93 -13.06
C LEU A 169 17.80 -11.82 -14.03
N ARG A 170 18.63 -11.24 -14.91
CA ARG A 170 19.48 -11.98 -15.88
C ARG A 170 20.88 -12.31 -15.40
N ALA A 171 21.27 -11.93 -14.19
CA ALA A 171 22.62 -12.17 -13.66
C ALA A 171 22.75 -13.52 -12.89
N HIS A 172 21.73 -14.37 -12.90
CA HIS A 172 21.70 -15.69 -12.24
C HIS A 172 21.18 -16.83 -13.13
N GLU A 173 21.23 -16.66 -14.46
CA GLU A 173 21.13 -17.80 -15.40
C GLU A 173 22.49 -18.11 -16.01
#